data_500c956dae77142b0516d8ee07b4571d
#
_entry.id   500c956dae77142b0516d8ee07b4571d
#
_cell.length_a   1.000
_cell.length_b   1.000
_cell.length_c   1.000
_cell.angle_alpha   90.00
_cell.angle_beta   90.00
_cell.angle_gamma   90.00
#
_symmetry.space_group_name_H-M   'P 1'
#
loop_
_entity.id
_entity.type
_entity.pdbx_description
1 polymer ?
#
loop_
_entity_poly.entity_id
_entity_poly.type
_entity_poly.pdbx_seq_one_letter_code
_entity_poly.pdbx_strand_id
1 'polypeptide(L)'
;EQINQDGTLNEYERYFQYKISIRPEDLHEGNKDNFITDVREAVAPLRNGAKEKVKWYQFRIPVRQFESKVGSINDFSSIRFIRMFLTGFEKPIVLRFGSFDLVRGEWRIYEQPLDNSANTGTMTATGVNIEENNDKSPVNYILPPGIRREQDPTQPQLVESNEQALAITVDKLSTNESKAVYKNSYIDMRQYKRLQMFVHANADENNVTNLRDKDLAVFVRLGSDYKNNYYEYEIPLTLTAPGHYDRYTATDKAAVW
;
A
#
# COMPACT_ATOMS: atom_id res chain seq x y z
N GLU A 1 -12.10 29.43 -16.54
CA GLU A 1 -12.88 28.19 -16.26
C GLU A 1 -13.48 28.25 -14.85
N GLN A 2 -14.78 28.05 -14.75
CA GLN A 2 -15.49 28.07 -13.48
C GLN A 2 -15.33 26.72 -12.76
N ILE A 3 -14.27 26.57 -11.98
CA ILE A 3 -13.98 25.32 -11.25
C ILE A 3 -14.97 25.12 -10.08
N ASN A 4 -15.45 26.20 -9.47
CA ASN A 4 -16.32 26.19 -8.29
C ASN A 4 -17.78 26.55 -8.61
N GLN A 5 -18.14 26.78 -9.88
CA GLN A 5 -19.49 27.13 -10.32
C GLN A 5 -20.11 28.35 -9.60
N ASP A 6 -19.28 29.25 -9.07
CA ASP A 6 -19.74 30.45 -8.35
C ASP A 6 -19.96 31.67 -9.27
N GLY A 7 -19.76 31.50 -10.58
CA GLY A 7 -19.92 32.56 -11.58
C GLY A 7 -18.79 33.58 -11.62
N THR A 8 -17.70 33.34 -10.87
CA THR A 8 -16.55 34.26 -10.84
C THR A 8 -15.34 33.67 -11.56
N LEU A 9 -14.53 34.49 -12.20
CA LEU A 9 -13.22 34.10 -12.73
C LEU A 9 -12.25 33.95 -11.54
N ASN A 10 -11.70 32.76 -11.38
CA ASN A 10 -10.63 32.54 -10.41
C ASN A 10 -9.32 33.12 -10.97
N GLU A 11 -8.91 34.27 -10.46
CA GLU A 11 -7.65 34.93 -10.85
C GLU A 11 -6.41 34.22 -10.32
N TYR A 12 -6.56 33.36 -9.30
CA TYR A 12 -5.44 32.70 -8.63
C TYR A 12 -5.67 31.18 -8.55
N GLU A 13 -4.85 30.44 -9.27
CA GLU A 13 -4.82 28.99 -9.14
C GLU A 13 -3.85 28.59 -8.01
N ARG A 14 -4.30 27.62 -7.17
CA ARG A 14 -3.52 27.05 -6.08
C ARG A 14 -3.69 25.54 -6.07
N TYR A 15 -2.61 24.80 -6.33
CA TYR A 15 -2.67 23.36 -6.41
C TYR A 15 -1.31 22.70 -6.16
N PHE A 16 -1.35 21.41 -5.82
CA PHE A 16 -0.19 20.53 -5.87
C PHE A 16 -0.16 19.80 -7.19
N GLN A 17 0.99 19.78 -7.84
CA GLN A 17 1.19 19.12 -9.12
C GLN A 17 1.93 17.81 -8.93
N TYR A 18 1.41 16.76 -9.58
CA TYR A 18 2.03 15.45 -9.66
C TYR A 18 2.28 15.13 -11.11
N LYS A 19 3.37 14.44 -11.39
CA LYS A 19 3.72 14.01 -12.73
C LYS A 19 3.98 12.52 -12.72
N ILE A 20 3.37 11.84 -13.68
CA ILE A 20 3.66 10.43 -13.97
C ILE A 20 4.05 10.35 -15.44
N SER A 21 5.02 9.49 -15.75
CA SER A 21 5.41 9.19 -17.11
C SER A 21 4.64 7.99 -17.62
N ILE A 22 4.10 8.11 -18.84
CA ILE A 22 3.46 7.00 -19.54
C ILE A 22 4.27 6.59 -20.79
N ARG A 23 5.56 6.88 -20.79
CA ARG A 23 6.49 6.40 -21.82
C ARG A 23 6.72 4.90 -21.63
N PRO A 24 6.84 4.12 -22.71
CA PRO A 24 7.04 2.67 -22.60
C PRO A 24 8.21 2.26 -21.74
N GLU A 25 9.30 2.99 -21.76
CA GLU A 25 10.51 2.76 -20.97
C GLU A 25 10.30 2.95 -19.47
N ASP A 26 9.35 3.80 -19.07
CA ASP A 26 9.04 4.11 -17.68
C ASP A 26 7.94 3.20 -17.10
N LEU A 27 7.26 2.44 -17.99
CA LEU A 27 6.12 1.59 -17.63
C LEU A 27 6.58 0.16 -17.29
N HIS A 28 7.22 -0.02 -16.14
CA HIS A 28 7.61 -1.33 -15.63
C HIS A 28 7.35 -1.43 -14.12
N GLU A 29 7.16 -2.64 -13.64
CA GLU A 29 6.93 -2.90 -12.22
C GLU A 29 8.15 -2.46 -11.39
N GLY A 30 7.88 -1.91 -10.21
CA GLY A 30 8.92 -1.45 -9.29
C GLY A 30 9.57 -0.12 -9.67
N ASN A 31 9.11 0.57 -10.69
CA ASN A 31 9.57 1.94 -10.99
C ASN A 31 9.01 2.91 -9.95
N LYS A 32 9.76 3.07 -8.84
CA LYS A 32 9.38 3.93 -7.71
C LYS A 32 9.34 5.42 -8.09
N ASP A 33 10.17 5.84 -9.03
CA ASP A 33 10.22 7.24 -9.50
C ASP A 33 8.96 7.61 -10.28
N ASN A 34 8.27 6.61 -10.86
CA ASN A 34 7.02 6.76 -11.57
C ASN A 34 5.80 6.22 -10.79
N PHE A 35 5.96 5.91 -9.50
CA PHE A 35 4.91 5.43 -8.58
C PHE A 35 4.20 4.13 -9.00
N ILE A 36 4.81 3.32 -9.88
CA ILE A 36 4.24 2.05 -10.31
C ILE A 36 4.49 0.99 -9.24
N THR A 37 3.40 0.43 -8.71
CA THR A 37 3.44 -0.58 -7.65
C THR A 37 3.02 -1.95 -8.13
N ASP A 38 2.32 -2.05 -9.25
CA ASP A 38 1.87 -3.32 -9.81
C ASP A 38 1.64 -3.22 -11.31
N VAL A 39 1.87 -4.32 -12.03
CA VAL A 39 1.60 -4.45 -13.47
C VAL A 39 0.85 -5.76 -13.69
N ARG A 40 -0.34 -5.67 -14.28
CA ARG A 40 -1.19 -6.83 -14.58
C ARG A 40 -1.40 -7.01 -16.06
N GLU A 41 -1.27 -8.25 -16.55
CA GLU A 41 -1.66 -8.61 -17.90
C GLU A 41 -3.10 -9.12 -17.92
N ALA A 42 -3.88 -8.60 -18.85
CA ALA A 42 -5.23 -9.08 -19.12
C ALA A 42 -5.40 -9.37 -20.60
N VAL A 43 -6.27 -10.32 -20.92
CA VAL A 43 -6.59 -10.64 -22.32
C VAL A 43 -7.86 -9.88 -22.70
N ALA A 44 -7.73 -8.92 -23.61
CA ALA A 44 -8.85 -8.12 -24.10
C ALA A 44 -9.38 -8.71 -25.42
N PRO A 45 -10.69 -9.01 -25.51
CA PRO A 45 -11.30 -9.37 -26.78
C PRO A 45 -11.46 -8.14 -27.67
N LEU A 46 -10.96 -8.22 -28.89
CA LEU A 46 -11.10 -7.19 -29.90
C LEU A 46 -12.41 -7.35 -30.69
N ARG A 47 -12.88 -6.29 -31.35
CA ARG A 47 -14.11 -6.32 -32.15
C ARG A 47 -14.06 -7.32 -33.32
N ASN A 48 -12.87 -7.64 -33.82
CA ASN A 48 -12.65 -8.64 -34.87
C ASN A 48 -12.59 -10.09 -34.37
N GLY A 49 -12.88 -10.33 -33.07
CA GLY A 49 -12.80 -11.64 -32.45
C GLY A 49 -11.40 -12.09 -32.04
N ALA A 50 -10.35 -11.33 -32.38
CA ALA A 50 -8.99 -11.62 -31.90
C ALA A 50 -8.86 -11.27 -30.40
N LYS A 51 -7.90 -11.90 -29.75
CA LYS A 51 -7.57 -11.64 -28.36
C LYS A 51 -6.19 -10.99 -28.30
N GLU A 52 -6.06 -9.91 -27.58
CA GLU A 52 -4.80 -9.20 -27.40
C GLU A 52 -4.46 -9.09 -25.91
N LYS A 53 -3.18 -9.25 -25.57
CA LYS A 53 -2.70 -9.02 -24.23
C LYS A 53 -2.53 -7.53 -24.01
N VAL A 54 -3.16 -7.01 -22.98
CA VAL A 54 -3.04 -5.62 -22.55
C VAL A 54 -2.45 -5.57 -21.14
N LYS A 55 -1.64 -4.56 -20.89
CA LYS A 55 -1.07 -4.32 -19.55
C LYS A 55 -1.82 -3.22 -18.84
N TRP A 56 -2.12 -3.46 -17.59
CA TRP A 56 -2.65 -2.48 -16.66
C TRP A 56 -1.58 -2.13 -15.65
N TYR A 57 -1.40 -0.84 -15.40
CA TYR A 57 -0.40 -0.31 -14.48
C TYR A 57 -1.11 0.33 -13.30
N GLN A 58 -0.72 -0.07 -12.08
CA GLN A 58 -1.21 0.55 -10.87
C GLN A 58 -0.23 1.62 -10.41
N PHE A 59 -0.69 2.84 -10.33
CA PHE A 59 0.06 3.96 -9.77
C PHE A 59 -0.44 4.25 -8.35
N ARG A 60 0.47 4.27 -7.38
CA ARG A 60 0.19 4.71 -6.01
C ARG A 60 0.98 5.96 -5.72
N ILE A 61 0.34 7.10 -5.86
CA ILE A 61 0.97 8.41 -5.71
C ILE A 61 0.76 8.89 -4.27
N PRO A 62 1.82 8.97 -3.44
CA PRO A 62 1.70 9.55 -2.11
C PRO A 62 1.35 11.04 -2.20
N VAL A 63 0.26 11.44 -1.58
CA VAL A 63 -0.27 12.81 -1.67
C VAL A 63 0.75 13.89 -1.26
N ARG A 64 1.72 13.54 -0.41
CA ARG A 64 2.77 14.47 0.02
C ARG A 64 4.00 14.51 -0.88
N GLN A 65 4.10 13.61 -1.87
CA GLN A 65 5.21 13.58 -2.84
C GLN A 65 4.82 14.29 -4.14
N PHE A 66 4.45 15.55 -4.04
CA PHE A 66 4.15 16.38 -5.20
C PHE A 66 5.44 16.89 -5.87
N GLU A 67 5.43 17.03 -7.20
CA GLU A 67 6.54 17.56 -7.98
C GLU A 67 6.71 19.06 -7.72
N SER A 68 5.60 19.79 -7.73
CA SER A 68 5.61 21.23 -7.52
C SER A 68 4.34 21.71 -6.80
N LYS A 69 4.47 22.91 -6.25
CA LYS A 69 3.41 23.63 -5.58
C LYS A 69 3.20 24.96 -6.29
N VAL A 70 1.98 25.20 -6.75
CA VAL A 70 1.61 26.43 -7.43
C VAL A 70 0.72 27.29 -6.52
N GLY A 71 1.01 28.57 -6.46
CA GLY A 71 0.29 29.52 -5.62
C GLY A 71 0.53 29.34 -4.12
N SER A 72 -0.36 29.89 -3.31
CA SER A 72 -0.24 29.95 -1.86
C SER A 72 -0.94 28.78 -1.13
N ILE A 73 -1.06 27.61 -1.76
CA ILE A 73 -1.60 26.44 -1.07
C ILE A 73 -0.58 25.93 -0.03
N ASN A 74 -1.00 25.68 1.21
CA ASN A 74 -0.11 25.29 2.29
C ASN A 74 -0.37 23.89 2.83
N ASP A 75 -1.58 23.39 2.66
CA ASP A 75 -1.99 22.08 3.19
C ASP A 75 -3.03 21.40 2.29
N PHE A 76 -3.40 20.21 2.67
CA PHE A 76 -4.38 19.38 1.96
C PHE A 76 -5.79 19.42 2.58
N SER A 77 -6.05 20.34 3.51
CA SER A 77 -7.31 20.38 4.25
C SER A 77 -8.50 20.84 3.40
N SER A 78 -8.25 21.61 2.34
CA SER A 78 -9.30 22.24 1.55
C SER A 78 -9.05 22.05 0.04
N ILE A 79 -8.97 20.81 -0.40
CA ILE A 79 -8.87 20.48 -1.83
C ILE A 79 -10.26 20.50 -2.44
N ARG A 80 -10.48 21.34 -3.44
CA ARG A 80 -11.77 21.55 -4.10
C ARG A 80 -11.92 20.81 -5.41
N PHE A 81 -10.80 20.50 -6.09
CA PHE A 81 -10.83 19.83 -7.38
C PHE A 81 -9.60 18.93 -7.57
N ILE A 82 -9.75 17.95 -8.42
CA ILE A 82 -8.68 17.15 -8.99
C ILE A 82 -8.79 17.29 -10.50
N ARG A 83 -7.70 17.69 -11.15
CA ARG A 83 -7.63 17.83 -12.61
C ARG A 83 -6.51 16.95 -13.14
N MET A 84 -6.80 16.18 -14.16
CA MET A 84 -5.84 15.39 -14.90
C MET A 84 -5.73 15.96 -16.32
N PHE A 85 -4.52 16.09 -16.83
CA PHE A 85 -4.27 16.46 -18.21
C PHE A 85 -3.09 15.66 -18.76
N LEU A 86 -3.04 15.52 -20.05
CA LEU A 86 -2.07 14.72 -20.77
C LEU A 86 -1.33 15.60 -21.76
N THR A 87 -0.01 15.47 -21.82
CA THR A 87 0.84 16.27 -22.71
C THR A 87 1.92 15.41 -23.36
N GLY A 88 2.53 15.93 -24.43
CA GLY A 88 3.73 15.35 -25.05
C GLY A 88 3.48 14.15 -25.96
N PHE A 89 2.27 13.99 -26.49
CA PHE A 89 1.97 12.92 -27.45
C PHE A 89 2.24 13.41 -28.89
N GLU A 90 3.03 12.64 -29.62
CA GLU A 90 3.27 12.86 -31.04
C GLU A 90 2.27 12.11 -31.94
N LYS A 91 1.62 11.09 -31.39
CA LYS A 91 0.67 10.23 -32.12
C LYS A 91 -0.63 10.10 -31.33
N PRO A 92 -1.75 9.82 -32.01
CA PRO A 92 -2.99 9.49 -31.33
C PRO A 92 -2.81 8.31 -30.38
N ILE A 93 -3.29 8.44 -29.16
CA ILE A 93 -3.22 7.41 -28.13
C ILE A 93 -4.59 7.25 -27.48
N VAL A 94 -4.89 6.04 -27.04
CA VAL A 94 -6.09 5.73 -26.24
C VAL A 94 -5.62 5.26 -24.87
N LEU A 95 -5.96 5.99 -23.83
CA LEU A 95 -5.75 5.62 -22.45
C LEU A 95 -7.06 5.15 -21.84
N ARG A 96 -7.00 4.14 -21.02
CA ARG A 96 -8.14 3.62 -20.26
C ARG A 96 -7.82 3.71 -18.78
N PHE A 97 -8.72 4.29 -18.02
CA PHE A 97 -8.64 4.37 -16.57
C PHE A 97 -9.62 3.35 -16.00
N GLY A 98 -9.11 2.40 -15.22
CA GLY A 98 -9.93 1.37 -14.56
C GLY A 98 -10.59 1.91 -13.30
N SER A 99 -9.80 2.55 -12.43
CA SER A 99 -10.29 3.23 -11.23
C SER A 99 -9.43 4.47 -10.92
N PHE A 100 -9.97 5.36 -10.13
CA PHE A 100 -9.27 6.50 -9.56
C PHE A 100 -9.79 6.73 -8.14
N ASP A 101 -9.04 6.27 -7.15
CA ASP A 101 -9.47 6.24 -5.77
C ASP A 101 -8.55 7.05 -4.87
N LEU A 102 -9.13 7.80 -3.94
CA LEU A 102 -8.41 8.42 -2.84
C LEU A 102 -8.36 7.43 -1.67
N VAL A 103 -7.20 6.84 -1.45
CA VAL A 103 -7.01 5.86 -0.39
C VAL A 103 -6.57 6.55 0.90
N ARG A 104 -7.32 6.32 1.98
CA ARG A 104 -6.97 6.78 3.32
C ARG A 104 -6.35 5.63 4.10
N GLY A 105 -5.06 5.75 4.44
CA GLY A 105 -4.41 4.87 5.41
C GLY A 105 -4.66 5.34 6.85
N GLU A 106 -5.05 4.43 7.74
CA GLU A 106 -5.14 4.73 9.18
C GLU A 106 -3.76 4.64 9.85
N TRP A 107 -2.88 3.82 9.33
CA TRP A 107 -1.53 3.63 9.81
C TRP A 107 -0.58 4.65 9.18
N ARG A 108 0.29 5.22 10.01
CA ARG A 108 1.29 6.22 9.62
C ARG A 108 2.68 5.70 9.93
N ILE A 109 3.64 5.99 9.08
CA ILE A 109 5.05 5.69 9.32
C ILE A 109 5.56 6.61 10.43
N TYR A 110 6.25 6.02 11.41
CA TYR A 110 6.97 6.77 12.43
C TYR A 110 8.38 7.10 11.91
N GLU A 111 8.61 8.35 11.57
CA GLU A 111 9.84 8.81 10.90
C GLU A 111 11.02 9.02 11.84
N GLN A 112 10.74 9.19 13.13
CA GLN A 112 11.78 9.43 14.12
C GLN A 112 12.47 8.11 14.54
N PRO A 113 13.77 8.12 14.85
CA PRO A 113 14.40 6.94 15.40
C PRO A 113 13.74 6.56 16.73
N LEU A 114 13.44 5.26 16.88
CA LEU A 114 12.81 4.72 18.09
C LEU A 114 13.83 4.51 19.23
N ASP A 115 15.08 4.38 18.85
CA ASP A 115 16.22 4.16 19.71
C ASP A 115 17.42 5.03 19.24
N ASN A 116 18.60 4.80 19.81
CA ASN A 116 19.81 5.52 19.45
C ASN A 116 20.57 4.89 18.26
N SER A 117 19.94 3.98 17.52
CA SER A 117 20.56 3.35 16.35
C SER A 117 20.59 4.28 15.14
N ALA A 118 21.38 3.89 14.15
CA ALA A 118 21.40 4.57 12.86
C ALA A 118 20.01 4.46 12.18
N ASN A 119 19.48 5.56 11.69
CA ASN A 119 18.21 5.60 10.98
C ASN A 119 18.43 5.54 9.45
N THR A 120 19.07 4.46 8.98
CA THR A 120 19.50 4.30 7.59
C THR A 120 18.53 3.48 6.74
N GLY A 121 17.80 2.56 7.35
CA GLY A 121 16.82 1.74 6.66
C GLY A 121 15.61 2.54 6.18
N THR A 122 15.00 2.08 5.12
CA THR A 122 13.74 2.62 4.60
C THR A 122 12.58 1.70 4.91
N MET A 123 11.39 2.28 5.07
CA MET A 123 10.17 1.53 5.33
C MET A 123 9.04 2.06 4.48
N THR A 124 8.24 1.16 3.93
CA THR A 124 6.97 1.48 3.30
C THR A 124 5.83 0.72 3.97
N ALA A 125 4.66 1.32 4.03
CA ALA A 125 3.47 0.72 4.58
C ALA A 125 2.34 0.80 3.56
N THR A 126 1.76 -0.34 3.21
CA THR A 126 0.70 -0.44 2.21
C THR A 126 -0.41 -1.36 2.70
N GLY A 127 -1.62 -1.18 2.18
CA GLY A 127 -2.67 -2.18 2.36
C GLY A 127 -2.48 -3.32 1.36
N VAL A 128 -2.70 -4.53 1.80
CA VAL A 128 -2.80 -5.73 0.96
C VAL A 128 -4.14 -6.39 1.17
N ASN A 129 -4.68 -6.99 0.13
CA ASN A 129 -5.97 -7.65 0.16
C ASN A 129 -5.99 -8.87 -0.77
N ILE A 130 -6.98 -9.74 -0.58
CA ILE A 130 -7.08 -10.98 -1.34
C ILE A 130 -7.37 -10.77 -2.83
N GLU A 131 -7.97 -9.67 -3.22
CA GLU A 131 -8.35 -9.40 -4.60
C GLU A 131 -7.16 -8.95 -5.44
N GLU A 132 -6.30 -8.12 -4.86
CA GLU A 132 -5.14 -7.55 -5.56
C GLU A 132 -3.85 -8.36 -5.37
N ASN A 133 -3.73 -9.16 -4.30
CA ASN A 133 -2.47 -9.75 -3.89
C ASN A 133 -2.48 -11.28 -3.80
N ASN A 134 -3.55 -11.94 -4.25
CA ASN A 134 -3.69 -13.40 -4.18
C ASN A 134 -2.72 -14.21 -5.07
N ASP A 135 -2.06 -13.56 -6.00
CA ASP A 135 -1.10 -14.16 -6.96
C ASP A 135 0.26 -13.44 -6.96
N LYS A 136 0.54 -12.63 -5.94
CA LYS A 136 1.82 -11.93 -5.82
C LYS A 136 2.96 -12.87 -5.43
N SER A 137 4.14 -12.53 -5.91
CA SER A 137 5.42 -13.12 -5.59
C SER A 137 6.15 -12.25 -4.54
N PRO A 138 7.05 -12.79 -3.70
CA PRO A 138 7.47 -14.20 -3.58
C PRO A 138 6.50 -15.10 -2.82
N VAL A 139 5.55 -14.53 -2.07
CA VAL A 139 4.48 -15.23 -1.34
C VAL A 139 3.17 -14.49 -1.60
N ASN A 140 2.18 -15.20 -2.09
CA ASN A 140 0.87 -14.63 -2.32
C ASN A 140 0.10 -14.40 -1.03
N TYR A 141 -0.75 -13.36 -1.01
CA TYR A 141 -1.61 -13.13 0.13
C TYR A 141 -2.75 -14.14 0.19
N ILE A 142 -2.92 -14.76 1.35
CA ILE A 142 -4.05 -15.62 1.68
C ILE A 142 -4.68 -15.16 2.99
N LEU A 143 -5.98 -15.41 3.19
CA LEU A 143 -6.67 -15.02 4.42
C LEU A 143 -6.16 -15.81 5.63
N PRO A 144 -5.95 -15.15 6.77
CA PRO A 144 -5.59 -15.83 8.01
C PRO A 144 -6.63 -16.87 8.43
N PRO A 145 -6.22 -17.90 9.18
CA PRO A 145 -7.14 -18.93 9.70
C PRO A 145 -8.28 -18.31 10.52
N GLY A 146 -9.51 -18.72 10.24
CA GLY A 146 -10.70 -18.23 10.95
C GLY A 146 -11.22 -16.87 10.49
N ILE A 147 -10.48 -16.13 9.69
CA ILE A 147 -10.97 -14.89 9.06
C ILE A 147 -11.84 -15.24 7.86
N ARG A 148 -13.02 -14.65 7.80
CA ARG A 148 -13.97 -14.76 6.70
C ARG A 148 -14.28 -13.38 6.19
N ARG A 149 -14.48 -13.28 4.88
CA ARG A 149 -14.96 -12.03 4.27
C ARG A 149 -16.43 -11.86 4.64
N GLU A 150 -16.79 -10.66 5.07
CA GLU A 150 -18.17 -10.30 5.35
C GLU A 150 -18.90 -10.02 4.04
N GLN A 151 -20.18 -10.40 3.97
CA GLN A 151 -21.01 -10.04 2.83
C GLN A 151 -21.49 -8.59 2.99
N ASP A 152 -21.42 -7.81 1.93
CA ASP A 152 -21.94 -6.44 1.92
C ASP A 152 -23.47 -6.46 1.87
N PRO A 153 -24.16 -6.14 2.97
CA PRO A 153 -25.62 -6.20 3.02
C PRO A 153 -26.30 -5.10 2.17
N THR A 154 -25.55 -4.15 1.68
CA THR A 154 -26.08 -3.03 0.89
C THR A 154 -26.19 -3.36 -0.61
N GLN A 155 -25.58 -4.46 -1.04
CA GLN A 155 -25.61 -4.89 -2.44
C GLN A 155 -26.59 -6.04 -2.67
N PRO A 156 -27.44 -5.96 -3.71
CA PRO A 156 -28.40 -7.02 -4.03
C PRO A 156 -27.74 -8.32 -4.52
N GLN A 157 -26.50 -8.25 -4.96
CA GLN A 157 -25.66 -9.42 -5.23
C GLN A 157 -24.82 -9.71 -3.98
N LEU A 158 -24.63 -11.00 -3.67
CA LEU A 158 -23.81 -11.47 -2.56
C LEU A 158 -22.30 -11.14 -2.83
N VAL A 159 -21.97 -9.86 -2.75
CA VAL A 159 -20.59 -9.40 -2.90
C VAL A 159 -19.92 -9.45 -1.52
N GLU A 160 -18.83 -10.16 -1.45
CA GLU A 160 -18.00 -10.19 -0.24
C GLU A 160 -17.21 -8.90 -0.10
N SER A 161 -17.21 -8.30 1.09
CA SER A 161 -16.38 -7.13 1.41
C SER A 161 -14.90 -7.46 1.22
N ASN A 162 -14.14 -6.49 0.74
CA ASN A 162 -12.69 -6.68 0.60
C ASN A 162 -12.02 -6.59 1.99
N GLU A 163 -11.40 -7.67 2.41
CA GLU A 163 -10.61 -7.68 3.65
C GLU A 163 -9.23 -7.08 3.36
N GLN A 164 -8.70 -6.33 4.31
CA GLN A 164 -7.41 -5.66 4.17
C GLN A 164 -6.49 -5.99 5.34
N ALA A 165 -5.23 -6.26 5.01
CA ALA A 165 -4.13 -6.37 5.96
C ALA A 165 -3.11 -5.27 5.72
N LEU A 166 -2.32 -4.96 6.75
CA LEU A 166 -1.21 -4.03 6.66
C LEU A 166 0.06 -4.77 6.22
N ALA A 167 0.62 -4.39 5.09
CA ALA A 167 1.94 -4.84 4.66
C ALA A 167 2.99 -3.77 4.99
N ILE A 168 4.06 -4.20 5.62
CA ILE A 168 5.21 -3.37 5.95
C ILE A 168 6.42 -3.95 5.23
N THR A 169 7.03 -3.17 4.36
CA THR A 169 8.28 -3.55 3.70
C THR A 169 9.41 -2.70 4.28
N VAL A 170 10.47 -3.35 4.71
CA VAL A 170 11.69 -2.69 5.19
C VAL A 170 12.87 -3.05 4.30
N ASP A 171 13.71 -2.07 4.02
CA ASP A 171 14.90 -2.25 3.19
C ASP A 171 16.10 -1.60 3.88
N LYS A 172 17.28 -2.26 3.80
CA LYS A 172 18.56 -1.81 4.36
C LYS A 172 18.51 -1.51 5.86
N LEU A 173 17.74 -2.30 6.60
CA LEU A 173 17.68 -2.18 8.05
C LEU A 173 19.05 -2.54 8.66
N SER A 174 19.63 -1.62 9.41
CA SER A 174 20.89 -1.85 10.11
C SER A 174 20.69 -2.71 11.36
N THR A 175 21.77 -3.30 11.87
CA THR A 175 21.69 -4.07 13.12
C THR A 175 21.17 -3.19 14.26
N ASN A 176 20.21 -3.70 15.00
CA ASN A 176 19.50 -3.01 16.08
C ASN A 176 18.70 -1.76 15.65
N GLU A 177 18.46 -1.58 14.36
CA GLU A 177 17.59 -0.53 13.87
C GLU A 177 16.14 -0.98 13.92
N SER A 178 15.25 -0.11 14.42
CA SER A 178 13.82 -0.34 14.50
C SER A 178 13.05 0.65 13.67
N LYS A 179 12.05 0.18 12.95
CA LYS A 179 11.08 0.98 12.20
C LYS A 179 9.67 0.67 12.67
N ALA A 180 8.79 1.64 12.66
CA ALA A 180 7.43 1.41 13.09
C ALA A 180 6.40 2.17 12.26
N VAL A 181 5.22 1.60 12.21
CA VAL A 181 3.98 2.30 11.87
C VAL A 181 3.15 2.50 13.13
N TYR A 182 2.36 3.54 13.16
CA TYR A 182 1.50 3.83 14.29
C TYR A 182 0.10 4.22 13.86
N LYS A 183 -0.85 3.97 14.75
CA LYS A 183 -2.23 4.40 14.64
C LYS A 183 -2.65 4.95 16.00
N ASN A 184 -3.22 6.15 16.01
CA ASN A 184 -3.82 6.68 17.23
C ASN A 184 -5.19 6.06 17.43
N SER A 185 -5.39 5.41 18.56
CA SER A 185 -6.68 4.84 18.95
C SER A 185 -7.00 5.27 20.38
N TYR A 186 -8.24 5.71 20.58
CA TYR A 186 -8.73 6.08 21.92
C TYR A 186 -9.54 4.92 22.49
N ILE A 187 -8.86 3.80 22.71
CA ILE A 187 -9.50 2.55 23.20
C ILE A 187 -9.17 2.37 24.67
N ASP A 188 -10.17 2.14 25.50
CA ASP A 188 -9.97 1.69 26.85
C ASP A 188 -9.68 0.17 26.86
N MET A 189 -8.39 -0.17 26.96
CA MET A 189 -7.90 -1.55 26.89
C MET A 189 -8.23 -2.38 28.13
N ARG A 190 -8.67 -1.79 29.24
CA ARG A 190 -8.99 -2.51 30.50
C ARG A 190 -10.13 -3.52 30.34
N GLN A 191 -10.96 -3.33 29.32
CA GLN A 191 -12.10 -4.22 29.05
C GLN A 191 -11.71 -5.44 28.20
N TYR A 192 -10.49 -5.49 27.66
CA TYR A 192 -10.05 -6.55 26.77
C TYR A 192 -9.10 -7.51 27.49
N LYS A 193 -9.37 -8.80 27.37
CA LYS A 193 -8.55 -9.85 27.98
C LYS A 193 -7.36 -10.25 27.12
N ARG A 194 -7.47 -10.12 25.81
CA ARG A 194 -6.47 -10.61 24.85
C ARG A 194 -6.35 -9.63 23.66
N LEU A 195 -5.12 -9.43 23.20
CA LEU A 195 -4.80 -8.96 21.88
C LEU A 195 -4.45 -10.17 21.01
N GLN A 196 -5.06 -10.29 19.84
CA GLN A 196 -4.79 -11.37 18.90
C GLN A 196 -4.51 -10.73 17.54
N MET A 197 -3.41 -11.15 16.92
CA MET A 197 -2.94 -10.63 15.64
C MET A 197 -2.26 -11.77 14.87
N PHE A 198 -2.49 -11.84 13.59
CA PHE A 198 -1.72 -12.67 12.69
C PHE A 198 -0.57 -11.85 12.10
N VAL A 199 0.60 -12.45 12.04
CA VAL A 199 1.81 -11.85 11.48
C VAL A 199 2.42 -12.83 10.50
N HIS A 200 2.66 -12.37 9.28
CA HIS A 200 3.36 -13.10 8.23
C HIS A 200 4.65 -12.37 7.90
N ALA A 201 5.73 -13.10 7.66
CA ALA A 201 7.00 -12.56 7.22
C ALA A 201 7.60 -13.37 6.09
N ASN A 202 8.10 -12.70 5.07
CA ASN A 202 8.89 -13.31 4.00
C ASN A 202 10.05 -12.39 3.62
N ALA A 203 11.10 -12.97 3.07
CA ALA A 203 12.16 -12.21 2.43
C ALA A 203 11.70 -11.74 1.05
N ASP A 204 12.27 -10.62 0.57
CA ASP A 204 12.08 -10.16 -0.81
C ASP A 204 12.69 -11.15 -1.82
N GLU A 205 12.21 -11.16 -3.06
CA GLU A 205 12.71 -12.01 -4.15
C GLU A 205 14.23 -11.91 -4.35
N ASN A 206 14.75 -10.71 -4.13
CA ASN A 206 16.17 -10.40 -4.23
C ASN A 206 16.88 -10.44 -2.87
N ASN A 207 16.58 -11.39 -2.00
CA ASN A 207 17.14 -11.48 -0.65
C ASN A 207 18.69 -11.50 -0.63
N VAL A 208 19.27 -10.34 -0.92
CA VAL A 208 20.72 -10.13 -0.99
C VAL A 208 21.39 -10.33 0.38
N THR A 209 20.66 -10.12 1.45
CA THR A 209 21.16 -10.22 2.82
C THR A 209 21.12 -11.64 3.39
N ASN A 210 20.57 -12.60 2.65
CA ASN A 210 20.39 -13.98 3.09
C ASN A 210 19.71 -14.08 4.47
N LEU A 211 18.61 -13.37 4.62
CA LEU A 211 17.82 -13.28 5.84
C LEU A 211 17.34 -14.66 6.29
N ARG A 212 17.44 -14.97 7.57
CA ARG A 212 17.10 -16.23 8.19
C ARG A 212 16.02 -16.05 9.25
N ASP A 213 15.45 -17.15 9.67
CA ASP A 213 14.52 -17.17 10.80
C ASP A 213 15.14 -16.53 12.04
N LYS A 214 14.35 -15.68 12.69
CA LYS A 214 14.73 -14.94 13.92
C LYS A 214 15.78 -13.83 13.74
N ASP A 215 16.23 -13.53 12.53
CA ASP A 215 17.07 -12.36 12.27
C ASP A 215 16.27 -11.06 12.44
N LEU A 216 14.94 -11.13 12.27
CA LEU A 216 14.02 -10.04 12.50
C LEU A 216 13.02 -10.39 13.62
N ALA A 217 12.57 -9.37 14.33
CA ALA A 217 11.45 -9.45 15.24
C ALA A 217 10.39 -8.40 14.89
N VAL A 218 9.14 -8.72 15.17
CA VAL A 218 8.05 -7.74 15.16
C VAL A 218 7.72 -7.37 16.59
N PHE A 219 7.48 -6.08 16.83
CA PHE A 219 7.02 -5.62 18.12
C PHE A 219 5.68 -4.87 18.00
N VAL A 220 4.91 -4.92 19.08
CA VAL A 220 3.69 -4.12 19.24
C VAL A 220 3.83 -3.29 20.51
N ARG A 221 3.72 -1.97 20.37
CA ARG A 221 3.70 -1.03 21.48
C ARG A 221 2.30 -0.48 21.70
N LEU A 222 1.86 -0.51 22.93
CA LEU A 222 0.58 0.07 23.38
C LEU A 222 0.88 1.05 24.50
N GLY A 223 0.66 2.33 24.27
CA GLY A 223 1.04 3.31 25.26
C GLY A 223 0.50 4.72 24.99
N SER A 224 0.89 5.63 25.84
CA SER A 224 0.54 7.05 25.73
C SER A 224 1.55 7.86 24.92
N ASP A 225 2.75 7.35 24.74
CA ASP A 225 3.78 7.91 23.86
C ASP A 225 4.58 6.79 23.16
N TYR A 226 5.48 7.16 22.25
CA TYR A 226 6.17 6.21 21.38
C TYR A 226 7.49 5.69 21.97
N LYS A 227 8.04 6.32 23.03
CA LYS A 227 9.41 6.06 23.49
C LYS A 227 9.52 5.70 24.97
N ASN A 228 8.67 6.25 25.84
CA ASN A 228 8.89 6.18 27.28
C ASN A 228 7.77 5.47 28.06
N ASN A 229 6.51 5.62 27.63
CA ASN A 229 5.34 5.15 28.39
C ASN A 229 4.48 4.20 27.55
N TYR A 230 4.94 2.97 27.41
CA TYR A 230 4.27 1.93 26.62
C TYR A 230 4.48 0.55 27.23
N TYR A 231 3.60 -0.36 26.87
CA TYR A 231 3.79 -1.80 26.96
C TYR A 231 4.26 -2.32 25.62
N GLU A 232 5.27 -3.17 25.63
CA GLU A 232 5.80 -3.78 24.42
C GLU A 232 5.70 -5.28 24.46
N TYR A 233 5.35 -5.86 23.35
CA TYR A 233 5.42 -7.27 23.09
C TYR A 233 6.20 -7.50 21.81
N GLU A 234 7.28 -8.26 21.88
CA GLU A 234 8.16 -8.55 20.76
C GLU A 234 8.18 -10.06 20.47
N ILE A 235 8.14 -10.41 19.18
CA ILE A 235 8.16 -11.78 18.71
C ILE A 235 9.20 -11.92 17.61
N PRO A 236 10.15 -12.85 17.70
CA PRO A 236 11.03 -13.19 16.59
C PRO A 236 10.22 -13.79 15.44
N LEU A 237 10.55 -13.39 14.20
CA LEU A 237 9.84 -13.81 13.01
C LEU A 237 10.44 -15.10 12.43
N THR A 238 9.55 -15.97 11.94
CA THR A 238 9.88 -17.09 11.06
C THR A 238 9.51 -16.71 9.66
N LEU A 239 10.38 -16.97 8.70
CA LEU A 239 10.17 -16.58 7.32
C LEU A 239 9.41 -17.66 6.56
N THR A 240 8.36 -17.26 5.85
CA THR A 240 7.69 -18.14 4.90
C THR A 240 8.55 -18.30 3.65
N ALA A 241 8.73 -19.54 3.21
CA ALA A 241 9.48 -19.82 1.99
C ALA A 241 8.78 -19.22 0.76
N PRO A 242 9.52 -18.78 -0.27
CA PRO A 242 8.92 -18.37 -1.52
C PRO A 242 8.08 -19.47 -2.14
N GLY A 243 6.87 -19.13 -2.58
CA GLY A 243 5.94 -20.08 -3.17
C GLY A 243 4.54 -19.51 -3.31
N HIS A 244 3.71 -20.22 -4.05
CA HIS A 244 2.30 -19.91 -4.16
C HIS A 244 1.49 -20.87 -3.27
N TYR A 245 0.75 -20.31 -2.32
CA TYR A 245 0.02 -21.02 -1.28
C TYR A 245 -1.49 -21.01 -1.57
N ASP A 246 -2.13 -22.18 -1.43
CA ASP A 246 -3.56 -22.31 -1.64
C ASP A 246 -4.32 -21.85 -0.37
N ARG A 247 -5.16 -20.86 -0.56
CA ARG A 247 -6.00 -20.30 0.51
C ARG A 247 -7.02 -21.28 1.13
N TYR A 248 -7.26 -22.41 0.50
CA TYR A 248 -8.23 -23.40 0.96
C TYR A 248 -7.59 -24.57 1.71
N THR A 249 -6.32 -24.84 1.51
CA THR A 249 -5.61 -25.92 2.18
C THR A 249 -5.14 -25.55 3.59
N ALA A 250 -5.37 -26.45 4.55
CA ALA A 250 -4.97 -26.22 5.94
C ALA A 250 -3.44 -26.21 6.09
N THR A 251 -2.72 -27.00 5.32
CA THR A 251 -1.26 -27.06 5.32
C THR A 251 -0.64 -25.74 4.86
N ASP A 252 -1.18 -25.16 3.78
CA ASP A 252 -0.67 -23.90 3.25
C ASP A 252 -0.97 -22.72 4.18
N LYS A 253 -2.17 -22.72 4.79
CA LYS A 253 -2.49 -21.73 5.83
C LYS A 253 -1.54 -21.81 7.02
N ALA A 254 -1.19 -23.00 7.46
CA ALA A 254 -0.26 -23.20 8.57
C ALA A 254 1.20 -22.86 8.20
N ALA A 255 1.56 -22.89 6.90
CA ALA A 255 2.88 -22.49 6.44
C ALA A 255 3.04 -20.96 6.34
N VAL A 256 1.94 -20.23 6.15
CA VAL A 256 1.94 -18.77 6.00
C VAL A 256 1.66 -18.07 7.33
N TRP A 257 0.79 -18.62 8.18
CA TRP A 257 0.32 -18.02 9.43
C TRP A 257 0.69 -18.89 10.63
#